data_d5410840e90cd0a4a727890a62dda178
#
_entry.id   d5410840e90cd0a4a727890a62dda178
#
_cell.length_a   1.000
_cell.length_b   1.000
_cell.length_c   1.000
_cell.angle_alpha   90.00
_cell.angle_beta   90.00
_cell.angle_gamma   90.00
#
_symmetry.space_group_name_H-M   'P 1'
#
loop_
_entity.id
_entity.type
_entity.pdbx_description
1 polymer ?
#
loop_
_entity_poly.entity_id
_entity_poly.type
_entity_poly.pdbx_seq_one_letter_code
_entity_poly.pdbx_strand_id
1 'polypeptide(L)'
;MVSGVRSYALLIGALSIALPACDSGGSGGEGSGDETGTSGSPTTDGSTSNVDPSQGATTDNPTTGDPTDDPTTDDESGGEESSGGNTDDLGQKIELRVGDFDVPPIETSYNCWDFNFSLDQLGHITAFEAVVDNAAHVHHFVVTLTANPSGSSDGYTCYDLEGDMIWAWAPGDTRFELPPEAGFLIGDTPGGNVTLRLQVHYNNPLGITGETDNSGFDFWVSDELRENNAGTLVFGDIEGIQIPPGEPAHEHVMTCRGEVTEAQFPGPLHVFGTSMHAHDLGSVLYSEVYRDGDMILEMNRDDPFDFENQNMKPIDFDLMPGDQIVNHCIYDSTDRKETTYGGPGTQDEMCWNTIAYYPKIPSGFDYCSSYD
;
A
#
# COMPACT_ATOMS: atom_id res chain seq x y z
N MET A 1 -14.56 -26.05 35.13
CA MET A 1 -15.02 -26.61 33.86
C MET A 1 -14.19 -25.90 32.83
N VAL A 2 -13.26 -26.64 32.22
CA VAL A 2 -12.26 -26.09 31.28
C VAL A 2 -12.91 -26.18 29.90
N SER A 3 -13.15 -25.03 29.26
CA SER A 3 -13.63 -24.96 27.88
C SER A 3 -12.42 -24.66 26.97
N GLY A 4 -12.14 -25.60 26.06
CA GLY A 4 -10.95 -25.55 25.25
C GLY A 4 -11.09 -24.56 24.09
N VAL A 5 -10.05 -23.80 23.93
CA VAL A 5 -9.77 -22.96 22.75
C VAL A 5 -9.46 -23.91 21.58
N ARG A 6 -10.24 -23.86 20.52
CA ARG A 6 -9.91 -24.54 19.26
C ARG A 6 -9.15 -23.56 18.39
N SER A 7 -7.85 -23.77 18.30
CA SER A 7 -7.02 -23.17 17.27
C SER A 7 -7.40 -23.80 15.91
N TYR A 8 -7.84 -22.99 14.98
CA TYR A 8 -7.94 -23.38 13.59
C TYR A 8 -6.58 -23.14 12.94
N ALA A 9 -5.80 -24.21 12.83
CA ALA A 9 -4.63 -24.20 11.95
C ALA A 9 -5.15 -24.38 10.52
N LEU A 10 -4.91 -23.37 9.68
CA LEU A 10 -5.10 -23.47 8.23
C LEU A 10 -4.09 -24.48 7.71
N LEU A 11 -4.57 -25.67 7.34
CA LEU A 11 -3.80 -26.67 6.60
C LEU A 11 -3.77 -26.26 5.12
N ILE A 12 -2.74 -25.54 4.72
CA ILE A 12 -2.42 -25.39 3.30
C ILE A 12 -1.83 -26.74 2.85
N GLY A 13 -2.65 -27.53 2.21
CA GLY A 13 -2.24 -28.77 1.59
C GLY A 13 -1.35 -28.48 0.38
N ALA A 14 -0.05 -28.73 0.52
CA ALA A 14 0.86 -28.76 -0.61
C ALA A 14 0.44 -29.89 -1.57
N LEU A 15 -0.20 -29.50 -2.67
CA LEU A 15 -0.48 -30.41 -3.79
C LEU A 15 0.79 -30.53 -4.64
N SER A 16 1.59 -31.55 -4.35
CA SER A 16 2.74 -31.90 -5.19
C SER A 16 2.23 -32.48 -6.51
N ILE A 17 2.23 -31.66 -7.56
CA ILE A 17 2.04 -32.16 -8.93
C ILE A 17 3.38 -32.70 -9.43
N ALA A 18 3.48 -33.99 -9.49
CA ALA A 18 4.60 -34.68 -10.15
C ALA A 18 4.46 -34.55 -11.66
N LEU A 19 5.38 -33.81 -12.28
CA LEU A 19 5.57 -33.78 -13.73
C LEU A 19 6.22 -35.08 -14.18
N PRO A 20 5.74 -35.75 -15.24
CA PRO A 20 6.44 -36.88 -15.82
C PRO A 20 7.68 -36.45 -16.59
N ALA A 21 8.80 -37.07 -16.31
CA ALA A 21 10.03 -36.94 -17.06
C ALA A 21 9.83 -37.42 -18.50
N CYS A 22 10.08 -36.60 -19.49
CA CYS A 22 10.25 -37.04 -20.89
C CYS A 22 11.65 -37.56 -21.10
N ASP A 23 11.72 -38.86 -21.41
CA ASP A 23 12.89 -39.60 -21.81
C ASP A 23 13.34 -39.20 -23.22
N SER A 24 14.62 -38.94 -23.37
CA SER A 24 15.28 -38.60 -24.62
C SER A 24 15.67 -39.85 -25.37
N GLY A 25 14.99 -40.14 -26.49
CA GLY A 25 15.41 -41.17 -27.43
C GLY A 25 15.52 -40.58 -28.84
N GLY A 26 16.76 -40.58 -29.36
CA GLY A 26 17.08 -40.07 -30.68
C GLY A 26 16.79 -41.02 -31.82
N SER A 27 16.71 -40.48 -33.01
CA SER A 27 17.45 -40.85 -34.22
C SER A 27 16.82 -40.29 -35.49
N GLY A 28 17.60 -39.57 -36.26
CA GLY A 28 18.00 -39.79 -37.63
C GLY A 28 16.94 -39.62 -38.74
N GLY A 29 17.22 -38.73 -39.69
CA GLY A 29 16.57 -38.71 -41.00
C GLY A 29 16.83 -37.44 -41.77
N GLU A 30 17.77 -37.50 -42.67
CA GLU A 30 18.15 -36.50 -43.65
C GLU A 30 17.04 -36.22 -44.68
N GLY A 31 16.96 -34.99 -45.24
CA GLY A 31 16.12 -34.67 -46.36
C GLY A 31 16.28 -33.23 -46.81
N SER A 32 17.18 -33.04 -47.75
CA SER A 32 17.50 -31.83 -48.50
C SER A 32 16.29 -31.33 -49.33
N GLY A 33 16.21 -30.00 -49.51
CA GLY A 33 15.29 -29.34 -50.45
C GLY A 33 15.58 -27.85 -50.51
N ASP A 34 16.42 -27.50 -51.39
CA ASP A 34 16.76 -26.17 -51.91
C ASP A 34 15.58 -25.56 -52.64
N GLU A 35 15.34 -24.28 -52.58
CA GLU A 35 15.03 -23.39 -53.70
C GLU A 35 14.78 -21.95 -53.23
N THR A 36 15.60 -21.09 -53.63
CA THR A 36 15.71 -19.74 -54.08
C THR A 36 14.42 -18.99 -54.47
N GLY A 37 14.35 -17.70 -54.13
CA GLY A 37 13.36 -16.78 -54.66
C GLY A 37 13.50 -15.34 -54.15
N THR A 38 14.33 -14.62 -54.87
CA THR A 38 14.71 -13.22 -54.94
C THR A 38 13.57 -12.18 -54.89
N SER A 39 13.94 -11.05 -54.29
CA SER A 39 13.80 -9.64 -54.77
C SER A 39 12.43 -8.91 -54.70
N GLY A 40 12.52 -7.69 -54.16
CA GLY A 40 11.67 -6.59 -54.55
C GLY A 40 11.41 -5.50 -53.51
N SER A 41 12.38 -4.61 -53.31
CA SER A 41 12.05 -3.24 -52.88
C SER A 41 11.49 -2.46 -54.07
N PRO A 42 10.68 -1.46 -53.83
CA PRO A 42 11.10 -0.14 -54.28
C PRO A 42 10.91 0.97 -53.22
N THR A 43 11.89 1.81 -53.19
CA THR A 43 11.96 3.20 -52.73
C THR A 43 11.08 4.13 -53.56
N THR A 44 10.53 5.17 -52.96
CA THR A 44 10.49 6.58 -53.41
C THR A 44 9.94 7.43 -52.24
N ASP A 45 10.76 8.34 -51.69
CA ASP A 45 10.86 9.79 -52.00
C ASP A 45 9.54 10.53 -51.75
N GLY A 46 9.52 11.42 -50.76
CA GLY A 46 10.10 12.73 -50.71
C GLY A 46 9.04 13.73 -50.38
N SER A 47 9.09 14.50 -49.39
CA SER A 47 9.12 15.96 -49.50
C SER A 47 9.05 16.68 -48.18
N THR A 48 10.07 17.44 -47.98
CA THR A 48 10.31 18.51 -47.03
C THR A 48 9.26 19.63 -47.14
N SER A 49 8.90 20.23 -45.99
CA SER A 49 8.84 21.68 -45.90
C SER A 49 8.96 22.16 -44.47
N ASN A 50 10.12 22.72 -44.21
CA ASN A 50 10.42 23.70 -43.16
C ASN A 50 9.57 24.95 -43.36
N VAL A 51 9.04 25.52 -42.29
CA VAL A 51 8.92 26.97 -42.12
C VAL A 51 9.07 27.35 -40.67
N ASP A 52 10.18 27.90 -40.27
CA ASP A 52 10.39 28.95 -39.31
C ASP A 52 10.61 30.23 -40.16
N PRO A 53 10.39 31.45 -39.74
CA PRO A 53 10.83 32.10 -38.53
C PRO A 53 10.03 33.31 -37.99
N SER A 54 10.24 33.58 -36.68
CA SER A 54 10.71 34.86 -36.10
C SER A 54 9.96 36.20 -36.26
N GLN A 55 10.08 36.92 -35.17
CA GLN A 55 10.06 38.41 -34.95
C GLN A 55 8.67 39.01 -34.76
N GLY A 56 8.40 39.87 -33.79
CA GLY A 56 9.20 40.67 -32.88
C GLY A 56 8.44 41.95 -32.60
N ALA A 57 8.78 42.64 -31.56
CA ALA A 57 8.49 44.07 -31.22
C ALA A 57 7.58 44.25 -29.99
N THR A 58 8.16 44.55 -28.82
CA THR A 58 8.54 45.85 -28.17
C THR A 58 7.54 46.98 -28.29
N THR A 59 7.24 47.54 -27.15
CA THR A 59 7.16 48.93 -26.68
C THR A 59 6.04 49.08 -25.68
N ASP A 60 6.01 49.85 -24.63
CA ASP A 60 6.90 50.75 -23.93
C ASP A 60 6.24 51.05 -22.57
N ASN A 61 7.06 51.26 -21.59
CA ASN A 61 6.69 51.89 -20.30
C ASN A 61 6.58 53.43 -20.50
N PRO A 62 5.82 54.19 -19.71
CA PRO A 62 6.48 55.02 -18.73
C PRO A 62 5.81 55.26 -17.37
N THR A 63 6.62 55.15 -16.37
CA THR A 63 6.88 56.02 -15.20
C THR A 63 5.90 57.16 -14.87
N THR A 64 5.57 57.28 -13.61
CA THR A 64 5.88 58.39 -12.65
C THR A 64 4.81 58.53 -11.57
N GLY A 65 5.29 58.73 -10.34
CA GLY A 65 4.56 59.44 -9.33
C GLY A 65 4.51 58.86 -7.93
N ASP A 66 5.56 59.08 -7.15
CA ASP A 66 5.55 59.24 -5.69
C ASP A 66 5.26 60.70 -5.37
N PRO A 67 4.82 61.19 -4.18
CA PRO A 67 5.06 60.69 -2.83
C PRO A 67 3.94 60.92 -1.76
N THR A 68 4.23 60.39 -0.55
CA THR A 68 3.87 60.89 0.80
C THR A 68 2.44 60.69 1.31
N ASP A 69 2.28 59.97 2.39
CA ASP A 69 2.13 60.31 3.79
C ASP A 69 1.55 59.15 4.61
N ASP A 70 2.26 58.84 5.70
CA ASP A 70 1.83 58.03 6.85
C ASP A 70 0.76 58.81 7.64
N PRO A 71 -0.25 58.16 8.30
CA PRO A 71 -0.04 57.66 9.64
C PRO A 71 -0.83 56.37 10.07
N THR A 72 -0.12 55.54 10.80
CA THR A 72 -0.55 54.66 11.93
C THR A 72 -2.04 54.49 12.18
N THR A 73 -2.53 53.24 12.05
CA THR A 73 -3.51 52.68 12.97
C THR A 73 -3.24 51.19 13.11
N ASP A 74 -3.03 50.78 14.37
CA ASP A 74 -2.99 49.41 14.84
C ASP A 74 -4.30 48.72 14.48
N ASP A 75 -4.19 47.62 13.73
CA ASP A 75 -5.26 46.60 13.64
C ASP A 75 -4.66 45.22 13.82
N GLU A 76 -4.96 44.65 14.96
CA GLU A 76 -4.72 43.28 15.28
C GLU A 76 -5.51 42.40 14.29
N SER A 77 -4.87 41.88 13.26
CA SER A 77 -5.39 40.77 12.51
C SER A 77 -4.80 39.47 13.08
N GLY A 78 -5.67 38.74 13.78
CA GLY A 78 -5.37 37.42 14.25
C GLY A 78 -4.82 36.54 13.11
N GLY A 79 -3.57 36.16 13.24
CA GLY A 79 -2.99 35.08 12.44
C GLY A 79 -3.70 33.82 12.81
N GLU A 80 -4.31 33.17 11.83
CA GLU A 80 -4.65 31.74 11.95
C GLU A 80 -3.33 31.01 12.15
N GLU A 81 -3.06 30.59 13.37
CA GLU A 81 -2.02 29.63 13.66
C GLU A 81 -2.41 28.32 12.95
N SER A 82 -1.72 28.05 11.85
CA SER A 82 -1.55 26.69 11.36
C SER A 82 -1.09 25.86 12.57
N SER A 83 -1.94 24.95 13.03
CA SER A 83 -1.62 24.00 14.09
C SER A 83 -0.50 23.09 13.60
N GLY A 84 0.73 23.55 13.76
CA GLY A 84 1.89 22.65 13.79
C GLY A 84 1.72 21.79 15.04
N GLY A 85 1.42 20.51 14.85
CA GLY A 85 1.36 19.55 15.94
C GLY A 85 2.62 19.70 16.79
N ASN A 86 2.42 19.80 18.10
CA ASN A 86 3.51 19.91 19.04
C ASN A 86 4.26 18.55 19.03
N THR A 87 5.46 18.51 18.45
CA THR A 87 6.27 17.27 18.37
C THR A 87 6.64 16.70 19.75
N ASP A 88 6.46 17.47 20.83
CA ASP A 88 6.71 17.06 22.20
C ASP A 88 5.67 16.08 22.74
N ASP A 89 4.52 15.87 22.05
CA ASP A 89 3.43 14.98 22.47
C ASP A 89 3.48 13.59 21.80
N LEU A 90 4.35 13.39 20.82
CA LEU A 90 4.47 12.11 20.11
C LEU A 90 5.30 11.07 20.86
N GLY A 91 6.12 11.48 21.82
CA GLY A 91 7.02 10.60 22.57
C GLY A 91 8.42 10.48 21.96
N GLN A 92 9.12 9.38 22.27
CA GLN A 92 10.49 9.14 21.83
C GLN A 92 10.53 8.68 20.38
N LYS A 93 11.33 9.34 19.54
CA LYS A 93 11.62 8.92 18.19
C LYS A 93 12.57 7.73 18.17
N ILE A 94 12.25 6.71 17.37
CA ILE A 94 13.09 5.55 17.10
C ILE A 94 13.28 5.46 15.57
N GLU A 95 14.51 5.20 15.14
CA GLU A 95 14.89 5.16 13.72
C GLU A 95 15.30 3.73 13.35
N LEU A 96 14.65 3.13 12.35
CA LEU A 96 14.97 1.81 11.84
C LEU A 96 15.31 1.89 10.36
N ARG A 97 16.41 1.22 9.97
CA ARG A 97 16.91 1.20 8.58
C ARG A 97 17.30 -0.22 8.17
N VAL A 98 17.14 -0.53 6.89
CA VAL A 98 17.47 -1.85 6.32
C VAL A 98 18.97 -2.11 6.23
N GLY A 99 19.81 -1.07 6.35
CA GLY A 99 21.25 -1.15 6.10
C GLY A 99 21.55 -1.13 4.60
N ASP A 100 22.83 -1.23 4.23
CA ASP A 100 23.23 -1.27 2.83
C ASP A 100 22.77 -2.60 2.19
N PHE A 101 21.58 -2.59 1.59
CA PHE A 101 20.97 -3.76 0.97
C PHE A 101 21.11 -3.70 -0.55
N ASP A 102 21.61 -4.78 -1.16
CA ASP A 102 21.69 -4.91 -2.62
C ASP A 102 20.28 -5.14 -3.19
N VAL A 103 19.77 -4.17 -3.96
CA VAL A 103 18.44 -4.26 -4.59
C VAL A 103 18.46 -5.38 -5.64
N PRO A 104 17.55 -6.38 -5.55
CA PRO A 104 17.49 -7.46 -6.51
C PRO A 104 17.25 -6.96 -7.95
N PRO A 105 18.00 -7.45 -8.96
CA PRO A 105 17.82 -7.03 -10.35
C PRO A 105 16.70 -7.81 -11.03
N ILE A 106 15.50 -7.78 -10.42
CA ILE A 106 14.29 -8.44 -10.90
C ILE A 106 13.11 -7.46 -10.78
N GLU A 107 12.12 -7.61 -11.65
CA GLU A 107 10.98 -6.70 -11.76
C GLU A 107 10.32 -6.42 -10.41
N THR A 108 10.00 -7.46 -9.67
CA THR A 108 9.32 -7.37 -8.37
C THR A 108 10.07 -8.19 -7.34
N SER A 109 10.38 -7.60 -6.19
CA SER A 109 10.89 -8.34 -5.03
C SER A 109 10.34 -7.78 -3.73
N TYR A 110 10.01 -8.70 -2.80
CA TYR A 110 9.60 -8.39 -1.44
C TYR A 110 10.66 -8.88 -0.47
N ASN A 111 11.19 -7.97 0.33
CA ASN A 111 12.23 -8.27 1.30
C ASN A 111 11.83 -7.76 2.67
N CYS A 112 12.08 -8.58 3.71
CA CYS A 112 11.69 -8.28 5.09
C CYS A 112 12.90 -8.15 6.00
N TRP A 113 12.76 -7.31 7.03
CA TRP A 113 13.69 -7.13 8.15
C TRP A 113 12.90 -7.18 9.45
N ASP A 114 13.39 -7.98 10.41
CA ASP A 114 12.80 -8.07 11.74
C ASP A 114 13.63 -7.26 12.74
N PHE A 115 13.08 -6.13 13.17
CA PHE A 115 13.68 -5.27 14.18
C PHE A 115 13.19 -5.66 15.57
N ASN A 116 14.11 -6.20 16.38
CA ASN A 116 13.80 -6.69 17.73
C ASN A 116 14.33 -5.74 18.80
N PHE A 117 13.47 -5.33 19.70
CA PHE A 117 13.82 -4.54 20.86
C PHE A 117 12.92 -4.88 22.07
N SER A 118 13.20 -4.31 23.23
CA SER A 118 12.38 -4.50 24.42
C SER A 118 12.07 -3.16 25.05
N LEU A 119 10.88 -3.03 25.57
CA LEU A 119 10.44 -1.90 26.36
C LEU A 119 10.37 -2.27 27.84
N ASP A 120 10.75 -1.34 28.70
CA ASP A 120 10.65 -1.52 30.17
C ASP A 120 9.19 -1.46 30.66
N GLN A 121 8.32 -0.83 29.88
CA GLN A 121 6.89 -0.66 30.15
C GLN A 121 6.10 -0.65 28.83
N LEU A 122 4.78 -0.74 28.93
CA LEU A 122 3.88 -0.59 27.79
C LEU A 122 4.07 0.78 27.16
N GLY A 123 3.96 0.83 25.83
CA GLY A 123 3.99 2.06 25.06
C GLY A 123 2.96 2.06 23.92
N HIS A 124 2.64 3.25 23.45
CA HIS A 124 1.89 3.43 22.23
C HIS A 124 2.78 3.98 21.14
N ILE A 125 2.77 3.35 19.96
CA ILE A 125 3.25 3.99 18.73
C ILE A 125 2.23 5.04 18.35
N THR A 126 2.69 6.27 18.15
CA THR A 126 1.86 7.46 17.93
C THR A 126 2.01 8.08 16.56
N ALA A 127 3.12 7.78 15.86
CA ALA A 127 3.37 8.26 14.51
C ALA A 127 4.38 7.39 13.78
N PHE A 128 4.33 7.45 12.44
CA PHE A 128 5.29 6.86 11.51
C PHE A 128 5.71 7.87 10.44
N GLU A 129 6.94 7.75 9.98
CA GLU A 129 7.48 8.54 8.86
C GLU A 129 8.44 7.68 8.04
N ALA A 130 8.19 7.55 6.74
CA ALA A 130 9.10 6.83 5.86
C ALA A 130 10.39 7.61 5.63
N VAL A 131 11.49 6.87 5.54
CA VAL A 131 12.80 7.39 5.12
C VAL A 131 13.24 6.57 3.92
N VAL A 132 13.17 7.18 2.74
CA VAL A 132 13.45 6.51 1.46
C VAL A 132 14.82 6.98 0.95
N ASP A 133 15.74 6.03 0.77
CA ASP A 133 17.08 6.25 0.22
C ASP A 133 17.06 6.05 -1.30
N ASN A 134 16.61 4.88 -1.78
CA ASN A 134 16.54 4.56 -3.21
C ASN A 134 15.12 4.70 -3.76
N ALA A 135 14.66 5.94 -3.94
CA ALA A 135 13.33 6.24 -4.47
C ALA A 135 13.09 5.75 -5.91
N ALA A 136 14.13 5.30 -6.63
CA ALA A 136 13.98 4.76 -7.97
C ALA A 136 13.47 3.31 -7.96
N HIS A 137 13.66 2.60 -6.86
CA HIS A 137 13.35 1.18 -6.75
C HIS A 137 12.43 0.83 -5.58
N VAL A 138 12.40 1.65 -4.53
CA VAL A 138 11.47 1.46 -3.39
C VAL A 138 10.08 1.87 -3.81
N HIS A 139 9.15 0.90 -3.85
CA HIS A 139 7.77 1.13 -4.27
C HIS A 139 6.85 1.39 -3.07
N HIS A 140 6.84 0.51 -2.07
CA HIS A 140 6.09 0.74 -0.84
C HIS A 140 6.68 -0.02 0.36
N PHE A 141 6.25 0.36 1.56
CA PHE A 141 6.55 -0.31 2.82
C PHE A 141 5.28 -0.86 3.45
N VAL A 142 5.42 -2.00 4.13
CA VAL A 142 4.42 -2.47 5.08
C VAL A 142 5.13 -2.79 6.39
N VAL A 143 4.58 -2.32 7.50
CA VAL A 143 5.09 -2.61 8.85
C VAL A 143 4.07 -3.45 9.61
N THR A 144 4.53 -4.60 10.10
CA THR A 144 3.71 -5.48 10.94
C THR A 144 4.32 -5.63 12.34
N LEU A 145 3.45 -5.78 13.33
CA LEU A 145 3.81 -6.19 14.67
C LEU A 145 3.69 -7.71 14.74
N THR A 146 4.84 -8.42 14.78
CA THR A 146 4.85 -9.88 14.71
C THR A 146 5.30 -10.52 16.02
N ALA A 147 4.64 -11.64 16.40
CA ALA A 147 5.04 -12.47 17.51
C ALA A 147 6.08 -13.55 17.13
N ASN A 148 6.27 -13.80 15.83
CA ASN A 148 7.09 -14.86 15.27
C ASN A 148 8.21 -14.31 14.38
N PRO A 149 9.27 -13.68 14.97
CA PRO A 149 10.37 -13.17 14.17
C PRO A 149 11.10 -14.31 13.44
N SER A 150 11.53 -14.04 12.21
CA SER A 150 12.41 -14.95 11.47
C SER A 150 13.78 -15.10 12.10
N GLY A 151 14.15 -14.14 12.95
CA GLY A 151 15.47 -14.02 13.57
C GLY A 151 16.53 -13.42 12.62
N SER A 152 16.15 -12.96 11.45
CA SER A 152 17.07 -12.32 10.49
C SER A 152 16.91 -10.80 10.51
N SER A 153 18.01 -10.10 10.76
CA SER A 153 18.15 -8.64 10.60
C SER A 153 18.77 -8.25 9.25
N ASP A 154 19.17 -9.21 8.44
CA ASP A 154 20.00 -8.97 7.25
C ASP A 154 19.18 -8.94 5.94
N GLY A 155 17.86 -8.84 6.04
CA GLY A 155 16.97 -8.89 4.90
C GLY A 155 16.78 -10.31 4.34
N TYR A 156 15.55 -10.70 4.10
CA TYR A 156 15.20 -12.00 3.51
C TYR A 156 13.97 -11.86 2.64
N THR A 157 13.84 -12.70 1.62
CA THR A 157 12.65 -12.71 0.76
C THR A 157 11.43 -13.16 1.57
N CYS A 158 10.37 -12.39 1.49
CA CYS A 158 9.11 -12.66 2.17
C CYS A 158 7.93 -12.19 1.31
N TYR A 159 6.83 -12.94 1.33
CA TYR A 159 5.59 -12.56 0.65
C TYR A 159 4.43 -12.40 1.63
N ASP A 160 4.53 -13.07 2.78
CA ASP A 160 3.47 -13.07 3.77
C ASP A 160 3.64 -11.90 4.75
N LEU A 161 2.56 -11.15 4.97
CA LEU A 161 2.44 -10.12 6.00
C LEU A 161 2.06 -10.79 7.33
N GLU A 162 2.99 -11.55 7.91
CA GLU A 162 2.74 -12.22 9.18
C GLU A 162 2.74 -11.23 10.34
N GLY A 163 1.67 -11.23 11.13
CA GLY A 163 1.46 -10.32 12.27
C GLY A 163 0.40 -9.25 11.98
N ASP A 164 0.15 -8.41 12.98
CA ASP A 164 -0.80 -7.30 12.86
C ASP A 164 -0.16 -6.21 11.99
N MET A 165 -0.73 -5.90 10.83
CA MET A 165 -0.30 -4.74 10.05
C MET A 165 -0.65 -3.48 10.85
N ILE A 166 0.32 -2.60 11.06
CA ILE A 166 0.12 -1.36 11.82
C ILE A 166 0.36 -0.10 10.99
N TRP A 167 1.06 -0.23 9.86
CA TRP A 167 1.31 0.89 8.97
C TRP A 167 1.73 0.39 7.58
N ALA A 168 1.33 1.14 6.55
CA ALA A 168 1.84 1.03 5.20
C ALA A 168 2.18 2.42 4.69
N TRP A 169 3.14 2.50 3.78
CA TRP A 169 3.57 3.73 3.13
C TRP A 169 3.74 3.49 1.63
N ALA A 170 3.32 4.47 0.83
CA ALA A 170 3.60 4.57 -0.60
C ALA A 170 4.13 5.97 -0.94
N PRO A 171 4.74 6.16 -2.14
CA PRO A 171 5.20 7.47 -2.58
C PRO A 171 4.09 8.53 -2.49
N GLY A 172 4.46 9.72 -2.00
CA GLY A 172 3.51 10.81 -1.76
C GLY A 172 2.97 10.89 -0.34
N ASP A 173 3.01 9.80 0.45
CA ASP A 173 2.66 9.86 1.87
C ASP A 173 3.66 10.68 2.68
N THR A 174 3.10 11.46 3.60
CA THR A 174 3.86 12.20 4.60
C THR A 174 3.88 11.42 5.91
N ARG A 175 4.30 12.09 7.00
CA ARG A 175 4.19 11.51 8.34
C ARG A 175 2.73 11.14 8.65
N PHE A 176 2.51 9.90 9.06
CA PHE A 176 1.23 9.42 9.55
C PHE A 176 1.19 9.56 11.07
N GLU A 177 0.33 10.45 11.57
CA GLU A 177 0.12 10.67 12.99
C GLU A 177 -1.24 10.09 13.41
N LEU A 178 -1.23 9.27 14.46
CA LEU A 178 -2.46 8.75 15.02
C LEU A 178 -3.17 9.85 15.83
N PRO A 179 -4.51 9.83 15.88
CA PRO A 179 -5.27 10.79 16.67
C PRO A 179 -4.88 10.70 18.16
N PRO A 180 -4.98 11.80 18.92
CA PRO A 180 -4.53 11.84 20.32
C PRO A 180 -5.24 10.84 21.23
N GLU A 181 -6.39 10.30 20.83
CA GLU A 181 -7.17 9.32 21.57
C GLU A 181 -6.66 7.88 21.41
N ALA A 182 -5.79 7.60 20.41
CA ALA A 182 -5.41 6.22 20.07
C ALA A 182 -3.91 6.06 19.77
N GLY A 183 -3.38 4.85 19.99
CA GLY A 183 -2.03 4.44 19.62
C GLY A 183 -1.93 2.93 19.42
N PHE A 184 -0.97 2.46 18.65
CA PHE A 184 -0.71 1.02 18.53
C PHE A 184 0.04 0.53 19.77
N LEU A 185 -0.61 -0.33 20.55
CA LEU A 185 -0.03 -0.87 21.79
C LEU A 185 1.15 -1.79 21.49
N ILE A 186 2.29 -1.54 22.15
CA ILE A 186 3.50 -2.37 22.10
C ILE A 186 4.05 -2.63 23.49
N GLY A 187 4.86 -3.69 23.62
CA GLY A 187 5.50 -4.06 24.88
C GLY A 187 4.61 -4.90 25.82
N ASP A 188 3.44 -5.36 25.36
CA ASP A 188 2.50 -6.21 26.11
C ASP A 188 2.88 -7.70 26.12
N THR A 189 3.96 -8.06 25.45
CA THR A 189 4.51 -9.41 25.44
C THR A 189 5.41 -9.69 26.65
N PRO A 190 5.65 -10.96 27.04
CA PRO A 190 6.55 -11.30 28.14
C PRO A 190 7.95 -10.72 27.94
N GLY A 191 8.41 -9.92 28.93
CA GLY A 191 9.70 -9.23 28.90
C GLY A 191 9.70 -7.95 28.07
N GLY A 192 8.51 -7.42 27.70
CA GLY A 192 8.40 -6.19 26.91
C GLY A 192 8.95 -6.32 25.49
N ASN A 193 9.10 -7.55 24.98
CA ASN A 193 9.66 -7.79 23.66
C ASN A 193 8.72 -7.27 22.55
N VAL A 194 9.31 -6.58 21.60
CA VAL A 194 8.63 -6.03 20.40
C VAL A 194 9.41 -6.47 19.18
N THR A 195 8.72 -6.97 18.17
CA THR A 195 9.29 -7.18 16.85
C THR A 195 8.48 -6.42 15.83
N LEU A 196 9.09 -5.42 15.20
CA LEU A 196 8.55 -4.76 14.03
C LEU A 196 9.18 -5.39 12.79
N ARG A 197 8.35 -5.94 11.91
CA ARG A 197 8.78 -6.41 10.59
C ARG A 197 8.51 -5.31 9.59
N LEU A 198 9.54 -4.87 8.90
CA LEU A 198 9.43 -4.03 7.71
C LEU A 198 9.48 -4.94 6.48
N GLN A 199 8.46 -4.90 5.65
CA GLN A 199 8.50 -5.42 4.30
C GLN A 199 8.69 -4.25 3.34
N VAL A 200 9.69 -4.35 2.45
CA VAL A 200 9.93 -3.42 1.36
C VAL A 200 9.61 -4.12 0.05
N HIS A 201 8.72 -3.51 -0.74
CA HIS A 201 8.53 -3.87 -2.13
C HIS A 201 9.49 -3.06 -3.00
N TYR A 202 10.38 -3.76 -3.70
CA TYR A 202 11.24 -3.15 -4.71
C TYR A 202 10.68 -3.43 -6.10
N ASN A 203 10.59 -2.37 -6.91
CA ASN A 203 10.23 -2.42 -8.32
C ASN A 203 11.46 -2.08 -9.18
N ASN A 204 12.01 -3.09 -9.87
CA ASN A 204 13.20 -2.95 -10.73
C ASN A 204 12.96 -3.60 -12.11
N PRO A 205 12.00 -3.07 -12.91
CA PRO A 205 11.55 -3.70 -14.15
C PRO A 205 12.63 -3.74 -15.24
N LEU A 206 13.67 -2.93 -15.14
CA LEU A 206 14.79 -2.93 -16.07
C LEU A 206 15.92 -3.89 -15.65
N GLY A 207 15.82 -4.51 -14.48
CA GLY A 207 16.85 -5.41 -13.94
C GLY A 207 18.20 -4.74 -13.74
N ILE A 208 18.23 -3.48 -13.27
CA ILE A 208 19.45 -2.72 -13.02
C ILE A 208 20.21 -3.39 -11.88
N THR A 209 21.52 -3.58 -12.06
CA THR A 209 22.40 -4.23 -11.08
C THR A 209 23.31 -3.23 -10.39
N GLY A 210 23.67 -3.53 -9.13
CA GLY A 210 24.59 -2.69 -8.34
C GLY A 210 23.91 -1.50 -7.66
N GLU A 211 22.59 -1.50 -7.64
CA GLU A 211 21.79 -0.57 -6.85
C GLU A 211 21.73 -1.04 -5.41
N THR A 212 21.88 -0.09 -4.49
CA THR A 212 21.75 -0.34 -3.05
C THR A 212 20.66 0.52 -2.44
N ASP A 213 20.13 0.10 -1.29
CA ASP A 213 19.12 0.82 -0.55
C ASP A 213 19.42 0.78 0.95
N ASN A 214 19.18 1.91 1.63
CA ASN A 214 19.23 2.04 3.09
C ASN A 214 17.96 2.71 3.63
N SER A 215 16.85 2.44 2.99
CA SER A 215 15.53 2.92 3.39
C SER A 215 15.09 2.36 4.75
N GLY A 216 13.98 2.82 5.23
CA GLY A 216 13.37 2.39 6.47
C GLY A 216 12.33 3.38 6.95
N PHE A 217 12.14 3.44 8.24
CA PHE A 217 11.15 4.34 8.82
C PHE A 217 11.56 4.84 10.20
N ASP A 218 11.02 5.98 10.54
CA ASP A 218 11.03 6.54 11.87
C ASP A 218 9.66 6.34 12.49
N PHE A 219 9.61 6.07 13.80
CA PHE A 219 8.36 6.01 14.52
C PHE A 219 8.53 6.59 15.94
N TRP A 220 7.42 7.01 16.51
CA TRP A 220 7.40 7.63 17.83
C TRP A 220 6.68 6.73 18.82
N VAL A 221 7.24 6.61 20.01
CA VAL A 221 6.68 5.81 21.11
C VAL A 221 6.47 6.71 22.32
N SER A 222 5.22 6.76 22.78
CA SER A 222 4.86 7.38 24.07
C SER A 222 4.72 6.30 25.14
N ASP A 223 5.26 6.54 26.32
CA ASP A 223 5.04 5.77 27.52
C ASP A 223 3.78 6.21 28.29
N GLU A 224 3.22 7.35 27.93
CA GLU A 224 1.88 7.77 28.34
C GLU A 224 0.88 7.14 27.37
N LEU A 225 0.16 6.12 27.86
CA LEU A 225 -0.83 5.43 27.04
C LEU A 225 -2.02 6.33 26.75
N ARG A 226 -2.41 6.40 25.48
CA ARG A 226 -3.65 7.04 25.02
C ARG A 226 -4.87 6.22 25.47
N GLU A 227 -6.06 6.78 25.39
CA GLU A 227 -7.29 6.15 25.87
C GLU A 227 -7.60 4.81 25.18
N ASN A 228 -7.29 4.71 23.88
CA ASN A 228 -7.62 3.56 23.06
C ASN A 228 -6.40 2.91 22.41
N ASN A 229 -6.43 1.60 22.29
CA ASN A 229 -5.53 0.88 21.38
C ASN A 229 -6.07 0.98 19.97
N ALA A 230 -5.23 1.40 19.03
CA ALA A 230 -5.53 1.39 17.61
C ALA A 230 -5.35 -0.01 17.00
N GLY A 231 -6.06 -0.25 15.91
CA GLY A 231 -5.92 -1.42 15.05
C GLY A 231 -6.05 -1.05 13.59
N THR A 232 -5.68 -1.98 12.71
CA THR A 232 -6.01 -1.95 11.29
C THR A 232 -6.91 -3.13 10.94
N LEU A 233 -7.73 -2.97 9.91
CA LEU A 233 -8.59 -4.01 9.38
C LEU A 233 -8.63 -3.87 7.87
N VAL A 234 -8.44 -4.98 7.17
CA VAL A 234 -8.53 -5.07 5.72
C VAL A 234 -9.88 -5.64 5.33
N PHE A 235 -10.58 -4.93 4.48
CA PHE A 235 -11.72 -5.43 3.72
C PHE A 235 -11.23 -5.74 2.33
N GLY A 236 -11.19 -7.03 1.92
CA GLY A 236 -10.53 -7.32 0.66
C GLY A 236 -10.69 -8.72 0.13
N ASP A 237 -10.47 -8.85 -1.18
CA ASP A 237 -10.33 -10.11 -1.88
C ASP A 237 -8.97 -10.18 -2.59
N ILE A 238 -8.35 -11.36 -2.53
CA ILE A 238 -7.32 -11.83 -3.43
C ILE A 238 -7.90 -13.01 -4.22
N GLU A 239 -8.50 -13.96 -3.48
CA GLU A 239 -9.14 -15.10 -4.11
C GLU A 239 -10.37 -14.69 -4.91
N GLY A 240 -10.65 -15.41 -6.01
CA GLY A 240 -11.84 -15.17 -6.83
C GLY A 240 -11.72 -14.04 -7.84
N ILE A 241 -10.68 -13.21 -7.80
CA ILE A 241 -10.42 -12.20 -8.83
C ILE A 241 -10.04 -12.92 -10.13
N GLN A 242 -10.77 -12.64 -11.20
CA GLN A 242 -10.54 -13.18 -12.55
C GLN A 242 -10.88 -12.11 -13.58
N ILE A 243 -9.88 -11.44 -14.11
CA ILE A 243 -10.02 -10.33 -15.04
C ILE A 243 -9.73 -10.85 -16.46
N PRO A 244 -10.74 -10.95 -17.35
CA PRO A 244 -10.53 -11.35 -18.73
C PRO A 244 -9.60 -10.36 -19.46
N PRO A 245 -8.83 -10.79 -20.46
CA PRO A 245 -8.01 -9.89 -21.24
C PRO A 245 -8.84 -9.00 -22.15
N GLY A 246 -8.39 -7.75 -22.37
CA GLY A 246 -8.99 -6.84 -23.34
C GLY A 246 -10.22 -6.08 -22.83
N GLU A 247 -10.51 -6.11 -21.55
CA GLU A 247 -11.64 -5.40 -20.93
C GLU A 247 -11.18 -4.02 -20.43
N PRO A 248 -11.78 -2.92 -20.89
CA PRO A 248 -11.39 -1.57 -20.47
C PRO A 248 -11.92 -1.17 -19.10
N ALA A 249 -12.87 -1.92 -18.54
CA ALA A 249 -13.50 -1.63 -17.25
C ALA A 249 -14.12 -2.90 -16.65
N HIS A 250 -13.30 -3.88 -16.29
CA HIS A 250 -13.76 -5.07 -15.60
C HIS A 250 -13.92 -4.77 -14.12
N GLU A 251 -15.10 -4.99 -13.56
CA GLU A 251 -15.38 -4.75 -12.15
C GLU A 251 -15.32 -6.05 -11.34
N HIS A 252 -14.56 -6.02 -10.25
CA HIS A 252 -14.63 -6.98 -9.15
C HIS A 252 -15.26 -6.31 -7.94
N VAL A 253 -16.22 -6.96 -7.32
CA VAL A 253 -16.91 -6.45 -6.13
C VAL A 253 -16.64 -7.38 -4.95
N MET A 254 -15.99 -6.83 -3.93
CA MET A 254 -15.77 -7.47 -2.64
C MET A 254 -16.86 -7.05 -1.67
N THR A 255 -17.34 -7.95 -0.84
CA THR A 255 -18.36 -7.64 0.17
C THR A 255 -18.03 -8.28 1.52
N CYS A 256 -17.73 -7.44 2.52
CA CYS A 256 -17.77 -7.85 3.92
C CYS A 256 -19.21 -7.71 4.43
N ARG A 257 -19.84 -8.84 4.71
CA ARG A 257 -21.28 -8.87 5.06
C ARG A 257 -21.56 -8.32 6.45
N GLY A 258 -22.72 -7.70 6.63
CA GLY A 258 -23.13 -7.15 7.90
C GLY A 258 -23.20 -8.19 9.04
N GLU A 259 -23.47 -9.48 8.73
CA GLU A 259 -23.47 -10.54 9.74
C GLU A 259 -22.05 -10.80 10.30
N VAL A 260 -21.02 -10.58 9.48
CA VAL A 260 -19.62 -10.73 9.93
C VAL A 260 -19.25 -9.58 10.86
N THR A 261 -19.52 -8.34 10.48
CA THR A 261 -19.26 -7.17 11.33
C THR A 261 -20.07 -7.19 12.62
N GLU A 262 -21.34 -7.63 12.58
CA GLU A 262 -22.17 -7.83 13.78
C GLU A 262 -21.56 -8.83 14.76
N ALA A 263 -20.93 -9.89 14.24
CA ALA A 263 -20.31 -10.93 15.05
C ALA A 263 -18.94 -10.56 15.59
N GLN A 264 -18.19 -9.73 14.85
CA GLN A 264 -16.77 -9.44 15.12
C GLN A 264 -16.55 -8.11 15.85
N PHE A 265 -17.36 -7.11 15.58
CA PHE A 265 -17.18 -5.79 16.20
C PHE A 265 -17.76 -5.77 17.62
N PRO A 266 -16.95 -5.38 18.62
CA PRO A 266 -17.44 -5.32 20.02
C PRO A 266 -18.38 -4.15 20.28
N GLY A 267 -18.46 -3.21 19.36
CA GLY A 267 -19.22 -1.95 19.39
C GLY A 267 -18.79 -1.07 18.23
N PRO A 268 -19.11 0.23 18.27
CA PRO A 268 -18.67 1.18 17.27
C PRO A 268 -17.12 1.17 17.16
N LEU A 269 -16.62 1.22 15.93
CA LEU A 269 -15.20 1.40 15.61
C LEU A 269 -15.05 2.78 14.98
N HIS A 270 -14.34 3.68 15.63
CA HIS A 270 -14.03 4.99 15.07
C HIS A 270 -12.91 4.85 14.04
N VAL A 271 -13.23 5.05 12.77
CA VAL A 271 -12.28 4.98 11.65
C VAL A 271 -11.68 6.35 11.42
N PHE A 272 -10.34 6.42 11.48
CA PHE A 272 -9.60 7.67 11.29
C PHE A 272 -8.68 7.69 10.05
N GLY A 273 -8.54 6.54 9.39
CA GLY A 273 -7.77 6.42 8.14
C GLY A 273 -8.34 5.33 7.25
N THR A 274 -8.22 5.52 5.92
CA THR A 274 -8.65 4.55 4.90
C THR A 274 -7.74 4.61 3.69
N SER A 275 -7.40 3.45 3.10
CA SER A 275 -6.54 3.35 1.92
C SER A 275 -7.01 2.23 1.01
N MET A 276 -7.22 2.54 -0.28
CA MET A 276 -7.50 1.54 -1.31
C MET A 276 -6.20 0.95 -1.85
N HIS A 277 -6.23 -0.34 -2.21
CA HIS A 277 -5.10 -1.03 -2.81
C HIS A 277 -5.55 -1.98 -3.94
N ALA A 278 -4.85 -1.89 -5.05
CA ALA A 278 -4.83 -2.81 -6.17
C ALA A 278 -3.44 -2.78 -6.82
N HIS A 279 -3.22 -3.59 -7.85
CA HIS A 279 -1.98 -3.60 -8.62
C HIS A 279 -2.14 -2.84 -9.95
N ASP A 280 -1.35 -3.23 -10.97
CA ASP A 280 -1.17 -2.51 -12.24
C ASP A 280 -2.44 -2.27 -13.05
N LEU A 281 -3.45 -3.14 -12.94
CA LEU A 281 -4.67 -3.01 -13.74
C LEU A 281 -5.72 -2.11 -13.08
N GLY A 282 -5.55 -1.76 -11.81
CA GLY A 282 -6.47 -0.86 -11.10
C GLY A 282 -6.66 0.45 -11.85
N SER A 283 -7.90 0.84 -12.12
CA SER A 283 -8.23 2.08 -12.81
C SER A 283 -9.13 3.00 -11.99
N VAL A 284 -10.10 2.42 -11.26
CA VAL A 284 -10.95 3.13 -10.29
C VAL A 284 -11.20 2.19 -9.12
N LEU A 285 -10.96 2.67 -7.91
CA LEU A 285 -11.25 1.95 -6.68
C LEU A 285 -12.13 2.81 -5.79
N TYR A 286 -13.15 2.21 -5.17
CA TYR A 286 -13.93 2.89 -4.14
C TYR A 286 -14.56 1.90 -3.17
N SER A 287 -14.91 2.41 -1.99
CA SER A 287 -15.48 1.62 -0.90
C SER A 287 -16.72 2.29 -0.35
N GLU A 288 -17.80 1.53 -0.18
CA GLU A 288 -19.08 1.99 0.30
C GLU A 288 -19.48 1.27 1.60
N VAL A 289 -20.15 1.98 2.48
CA VAL A 289 -20.73 1.44 3.71
C VAL A 289 -22.24 1.44 3.61
N TYR A 290 -22.84 0.29 3.89
CA TYR A 290 -24.28 0.11 3.94
C TYR A 290 -24.74 -0.21 5.37
N ARG A 291 -25.79 0.47 5.83
CA ARG A 291 -26.45 0.23 7.12
C ARG A 291 -27.95 0.07 6.90
N ASP A 292 -28.51 -1.03 7.41
CA ASP A 292 -29.93 -1.37 7.23
C ASP A 292 -30.36 -1.46 5.74
N GLY A 293 -29.40 -1.71 4.84
CA GLY A 293 -29.62 -1.81 3.39
C GLY A 293 -29.48 -0.49 2.62
N ASP A 294 -29.29 0.62 3.31
CA ASP A 294 -29.06 1.93 2.68
C ASP A 294 -27.57 2.25 2.64
N MET A 295 -27.06 2.73 1.50
CA MET A 295 -25.71 3.26 1.37
C MET A 295 -25.63 4.58 2.16
N ILE A 296 -24.77 4.61 3.19
CA ILE A 296 -24.66 5.74 4.12
C ILE A 296 -23.37 6.54 3.94
N LEU A 297 -22.33 5.95 3.33
CA LEU A 297 -21.05 6.59 3.14
C LEU A 297 -20.30 5.96 1.96
N GLU A 298 -19.71 6.76 1.10
CA GLU A 298 -18.57 6.38 0.27
C GLU A 298 -17.31 6.66 1.11
N MET A 299 -16.68 5.59 1.60
CA MET A 299 -15.59 5.70 2.58
C MET A 299 -14.30 6.22 1.94
N ASN A 300 -14.01 5.76 0.73
CA ASN A 300 -12.84 6.17 -0.04
C ASN A 300 -13.15 6.04 -1.54
N ARG A 301 -12.49 6.89 -2.36
CA ARG A 301 -12.50 6.81 -3.82
C ARG A 301 -11.18 7.27 -4.39
N ASP A 302 -10.62 6.43 -5.28
CA ASP A 302 -9.49 6.72 -6.14
C ASP A 302 -9.96 6.64 -7.61
N ASP A 303 -10.12 7.80 -8.26
CA ASP A 303 -10.62 7.94 -9.61
C ASP A 303 -9.94 9.13 -10.32
N PRO A 304 -8.92 8.89 -11.17
CA PRO A 304 -8.31 7.57 -11.44
C PRO A 304 -7.53 7.03 -10.25
N PHE A 305 -7.45 5.69 -10.14
CA PHE A 305 -6.52 5.04 -9.24
C PHE A 305 -5.10 5.15 -9.80
N ASP A 306 -4.14 5.35 -8.93
CA ASP A 306 -2.72 5.42 -9.26
C ASP A 306 -1.94 4.39 -8.43
N PHE A 307 -1.43 3.36 -9.10
CA PHE A 307 -0.67 2.28 -8.47
C PHE A 307 0.55 2.79 -7.69
N GLU A 308 1.17 3.89 -8.15
CA GLU A 308 2.36 4.47 -7.51
C GLU A 308 2.01 5.33 -6.28
N ASN A 309 0.73 5.71 -6.07
CA ASN A 309 0.30 6.63 -5.02
C ASN A 309 -0.91 6.09 -4.24
N GLN A 310 -0.70 5.08 -3.39
CA GLN A 310 -1.75 4.40 -2.64
C GLN A 310 -1.77 4.88 -1.18
N ASN A 311 -2.18 6.12 -0.98
CA ASN A 311 -2.01 6.82 0.28
C ASN A 311 -3.14 6.57 1.28
N MET A 312 -2.79 6.57 2.58
CA MET A 312 -3.79 6.58 3.65
C MET A 312 -4.46 7.97 3.70
N LYS A 313 -5.78 8.00 3.50
CA LYS A 313 -6.59 9.22 3.56
C LYS A 313 -7.26 9.37 4.92
N PRO A 314 -7.27 10.57 5.50
CA PRO A 314 -7.99 10.80 6.76
C PRO A 314 -9.49 10.67 6.55
N ILE A 315 -10.17 10.11 7.52
CA ILE A 315 -11.63 9.99 7.60
C ILE A 315 -12.05 10.10 9.08
N ASP A 316 -13.27 10.53 9.33
CA ASP A 316 -13.87 10.63 10.66
C ASP A 316 -15.26 9.99 10.58
N PHE A 317 -15.36 8.71 10.93
CA PHE A 317 -16.60 7.95 10.79
C PHE A 317 -16.65 6.75 11.73
N ASP A 318 -17.83 6.47 12.29
CA ASP A 318 -18.07 5.30 13.13
C ASP A 318 -18.71 4.15 12.33
N LEU A 319 -17.94 3.07 12.11
CA LEU A 319 -18.47 1.78 11.68
C LEU A 319 -19.18 1.10 12.85
N MET A 320 -20.40 0.65 12.59
CA MET A 320 -21.22 -0.04 13.57
C MET A 320 -21.24 -1.55 13.34
N PRO A 321 -21.42 -2.37 14.38
CA PRO A 321 -21.81 -3.76 14.19
C PRO A 321 -23.04 -3.84 13.27
N GLY A 322 -23.00 -4.73 12.28
CA GLY A 322 -24.05 -4.86 11.27
C GLY A 322 -23.86 -4.04 10.01
N ASP A 323 -22.89 -3.12 9.95
CA ASP A 323 -22.54 -2.42 8.70
C ASP A 323 -21.95 -3.40 7.71
N GLN A 324 -22.36 -3.30 6.45
CA GLN A 324 -21.78 -4.01 5.32
C GLN A 324 -20.82 -3.08 4.60
N ILE A 325 -19.63 -3.58 4.27
CA ILE A 325 -18.63 -2.86 3.48
C ILE A 325 -18.53 -3.50 2.09
N VAL A 326 -18.60 -2.66 1.05
CA VAL A 326 -18.53 -3.09 -0.34
C VAL A 326 -17.40 -2.34 -1.02
N ASN A 327 -16.38 -3.06 -1.48
CA ASN A 327 -15.33 -2.49 -2.31
C ASN A 327 -15.61 -2.77 -3.78
N HIS A 328 -15.41 -1.77 -4.59
CA HIS A 328 -15.50 -1.82 -6.04
C HIS A 328 -14.11 -1.57 -6.63
N CYS A 329 -13.57 -2.56 -7.33
CA CYS A 329 -12.29 -2.48 -8.00
C CYS A 329 -12.50 -2.63 -9.50
N ILE A 330 -12.29 -1.56 -10.24
CA ILE A 330 -12.42 -1.52 -11.70
C ILE A 330 -11.02 -1.59 -12.28
N TYR A 331 -10.83 -2.54 -13.19
CA TYR A 331 -9.55 -2.86 -13.82
C TYR A 331 -9.60 -2.60 -15.32
N ASP A 332 -8.51 -2.04 -15.86
CA ASP A 332 -8.27 -1.93 -17.30
C ASP A 332 -7.27 -3.01 -17.73
N SER A 333 -7.77 -4.05 -18.41
CA SER A 333 -6.97 -5.16 -18.93
C SER A 333 -6.78 -5.12 -20.46
N THR A 334 -6.96 -3.96 -21.09
CA THR A 334 -6.91 -3.81 -22.56
C THR A 334 -5.58 -4.28 -23.16
N ASP A 335 -4.49 -4.15 -22.42
CA ASP A 335 -3.15 -4.57 -22.86
C ASP A 335 -2.80 -6.02 -22.49
N ARG A 336 -3.64 -6.71 -21.70
CA ARG A 336 -3.44 -8.11 -21.32
C ARG A 336 -3.84 -9.06 -22.45
N LYS A 337 -3.13 -10.18 -22.54
CA LYS A 337 -3.39 -11.25 -23.53
C LYS A 337 -4.01 -12.50 -22.91
N GLU A 338 -3.89 -12.63 -21.61
CA GLU A 338 -4.36 -13.75 -20.80
C GLU A 338 -5.17 -13.23 -19.61
N THR A 339 -5.98 -14.07 -19.00
CA THR A 339 -6.72 -13.71 -17.79
C THR A 339 -5.75 -13.41 -16.66
N THR A 340 -5.94 -12.26 -15.99
CA THR A 340 -5.26 -11.92 -14.75
C THR A 340 -6.04 -12.47 -13.57
N TYR A 341 -5.36 -13.10 -12.64
CA TYR A 341 -5.93 -13.67 -11.43
C TYR A 341 -5.51 -12.87 -10.20
N GLY A 342 -6.20 -13.09 -9.08
CA GLY A 342 -5.78 -12.54 -7.81
C GLY A 342 -4.50 -13.20 -7.31
N GLY A 343 -3.63 -12.42 -6.68
CA GLY A 343 -2.36 -12.90 -6.14
C GLY A 343 -1.44 -11.78 -5.65
N PRO A 344 -0.31 -12.15 -5.04
CA PRO A 344 0.60 -11.18 -4.41
C PRO A 344 1.59 -10.51 -5.39
N GLY A 345 1.70 -11.00 -6.64
CA GLY A 345 2.63 -10.45 -7.62
C GLY A 345 2.10 -9.16 -8.25
N THR A 346 2.97 -8.24 -8.67
CA THR A 346 2.56 -7.01 -9.38
C THR A 346 1.74 -7.29 -10.64
N GLN A 347 1.95 -8.45 -11.28
CA GLN A 347 1.20 -8.88 -12.47
C GLN A 347 -0.13 -9.58 -12.15
N ASP A 348 -0.34 -9.95 -10.88
CA ASP A 348 -1.61 -10.42 -10.33
C ASP A 348 -2.44 -9.21 -9.87
N GLU A 349 -3.60 -9.41 -9.24
CA GLU A 349 -4.43 -8.32 -8.75
C GLU A 349 -4.95 -8.55 -7.33
N MET A 350 -5.24 -7.44 -6.66
CA MET A 350 -5.89 -7.37 -5.36
C MET A 350 -7.03 -6.36 -5.39
N CYS A 351 -8.00 -6.50 -4.48
CA CYS A 351 -9.07 -5.55 -4.27
C CYS A 351 -9.23 -5.32 -2.78
N TRP A 352 -8.52 -4.34 -2.22
CA TRP A 352 -8.48 -4.09 -0.78
C TRP A 352 -8.85 -2.65 -0.42
N ASN A 353 -9.48 -2.51 0.75
CA ASN A 353 -9.55 -1.28 1.51
C ASN A 353 -9.05 -1.56 2.92
N THR A 354 -7.99 -0.88 3.31
CA THR A 354 -7.46 -0.94 4.68
C THR A 354 -7.96 0.24 5.47
N ILE A 355 -8.49 0.01 6.66
CA ILE A 355 -8.84 1.05 7.61
C ILE A 355 -7.92 1.05 8.82
N ALA A 356 -7.66 2.24 9.36
CA ALA A 356 -7.08 2.44 10.69
C ALA A 356 -8.18 2.93 11.63
N TYR A 357 -8.33 2.29 12.78
CA TYR A 357 -9.48 2.49 13.66
C TYR A 357 -9.14 2.30 15.14
N TYR A 358 -10.04 2.73 16.01
CA TYR A 358 -10.06 2.41 17.44
C TYR A 358 -11.49 2.27 17.99
N PRO A 359 -11.70 1.57 19.13
CA PRO A 359 -10.74 0.72 19.85
C PRO A 359 -10.42 -0.56 19.08
N LYS A 360 -9.21 -1.11 19.22
CA LYS A 360 -8.78 -2.36 18.57
C LYS A 360 -9.73 -3.51 18.93
N ILE A 361 -10.12 -4.30 17.93
CA ILE A 361 -10.95 -5.49 18.10
C ILE A 361 -10.18 -6.54 18.93
N PRO A 362 -10.71 -6.98 20.09
CA PRO A 362 -9.98 -7.87 20.98
C PRO A 362 -9.78 -9.29 20.47
N SER A 363 -10.59 -9.73 19.50
CA SER A 363 -10.53 -11.09 18.92
C SER A 363 -9.31 -11.28 18.00
N GLY A 364 -8.64 -10.18 17.58
CA GLY A 364 -7.62 -10.21 16.54
C GLY A 364 -8.21 -10.39 15.14
N PHE A 365 -9.47 -10.02 14.94
CA PHE A 365 -10.08 -9.95 13.62
C PHE A 365 -9.51 -8.74 12.87
N ASP A 366 -8.76 -9.00 11.82
CA ASP A 366 -7.98 -8.02 11.06
C ASP A 366 -8.19 -8.10 9.54
N TYR A 367 -9.02 -9.05 9.09
CA TYR A 367 -9.34 -9.28 7.68
C TYR A 367 -10.78 -9.74 7.49
N CYS A 368 -11.48 -9.19 6.49
CA CYS A 368 -12.80 -9.60 6.06
C CYS A 368 -12.85 -9.68 4.53
N SER A 369 -13.27 -10.82 4.02
CA SER A 369 -13.40 -11.10 2.59
C SER A 369 -14.84 -11.38 2.18
N SER A 370 -15.06 -11.52 0.87
CA SER A 370 -16.34 -11.98 0.31
C SER A 370 -16.69 -13.42 0.71
N TYR A 371 -15.74 -14.15 1.27
CA TYR A 371 -15.86 -15.59 1.59
C TYR A 371 -16.11 -15.86 3.07
N ASP A 372 -16.08 -14.83 3.93
CA ASP A 372 -16.34 -14.92 5.37
C ASP A 372 -17.82 -15.06 5.75
#